data_9ec78fe05e22c2a92e32a5e200f48d20
#
_entry.id   9ec78fe05e22c2a92e32a5e200f48d20
#
_cell.length_a   1.000
_cell.length_b   1.000
_cell.length_c   1.000
_cell.angle_alpha   90.00
_cell.angle_beta   90.00
_cell.angle_gamma   90.00
#
_symmetry.space_group_name_H-M   'P 1'
#
loop_
_entity.id
_entity.type
_entity.pdbx_description
1 polymer ?
#
loop_
_entity_poly.entity_id
_entity_poly.type
_entity_poly.pdbx_seq_one_letter_code
_entity_poly.pdbx_strand_id
1 'polypeptide(L)'
;LSLHDALPIWYDAILFPAVAGLRNAAEDELLRKLVNTPLYYVTPMPPSVMGVRVAMLLMENFKSNGGIELVSNKINGGVIENNAVQYLTSDHLPDEKLKANNYILATGSFMSQGLKSDYEHVFEPILNLDVHASTNRDEWIEEAVFEAQPYMHYGVATDKAFHPLKNGKVVTNMYAVGSVLEGHNHIKQADGTGVSLLTALQVAKEILK
;
A
#
# COMPACT_ATOMS: atom_id res chain seq x y z
N LEU A 1 -38.95 7.62 17.58
CA LEU A 1 -38.50 8.92 18.08
C LEU A 1 -37.98 9.71 16.88
N SER A 2 -38.74 10.72 16.48
CA SER A 2 -38.34 11.67 15.43
C SER A 2 -37.21 12.52 15.98
N LEU A 3 -36.16 12.75 15.19
CA LEU A 3 -35.10 13.72 15.50
C LEU A 3 -35.62 15.16 15.67
N HIS A 4 -36.91 15.42 15.38
CA HIS A 4 -37.58 16.71 15.54
C HIS A 4 -38.05 17.03 16.96
N ASP A 5 -38.09 16.05 17.86
CA ASP A 5 -38.51 16.20 19.25
C ASP A 5 -37.36 16.51 20.22
N ALA A 6 -36.11 16.49 19.73
CA ALA A 6 -35.01 17.04 20.49
C ALA A 6 -35.14 18.58 20.51
N LEU A 7 -35.06 19.17 21.70
CA LEU A 7 -35.01 20.63 21.91
C LEU A 7 -34.14 21.31 20.83
N PRO A 8 -34.47 22.52 20.34
CA PRO A 8 -33.67 23.21 19.35
C PRO A 8 -32.31 23.54 19.94
N ILE A 9 -31.38 22.60 19.79
CA ILE A 9 -29.98 22.78 20.16
C ILE A 9 -29.36 23.46 18.93
N TRP A 10 -28.96 24.71 19.07
CA TRP A 10 -28.28 25.46 18.04
C TRP A 10 -26.80 25.00 18.02
N TYR A 11 -26.37 24.47 16.88
CA TYR A 11 -24.97 24.09 16.64
C TYR A 11 -24.39 25.00 15.54
N ASP A 12 -23.17 25.46 15.75
CA ASP A 12 -22.44 26.22 14.75
C ASP A 12 -21.88 25.32 13.65
N ALA A 13 -21.65 24.04 13.99
CA ALA A 13 -21.12 23.04 13.08
C ALA A 13 -21.50 21.63 13.51
N ILE A 14 -21.52 20.70 12.53
CA ILE A 14 -21.72 19.27 12.74
C ILE A 14 -20.43 18.57 12.35
N LEU A 15 -19.83 17.81 13.27
CA LEU A 15 -18.74 16.87 12.98
C LEU A 15 -19.34 15.49 12.73
N PHE A 16 -19.10 14.93 11.55
CA PHE A 16 -19.67 13.66 11.13
C PHE A 16 -18.55 12.71 10.67
N PRO A 17 -18.57 11.42 11.03
CA PRO A 17 -17.59 10.49 10.50
C PRO A 17 -17.69 10.37 8.98
N ALA A 18 -16.56 10.30 8.27
CA ALA A 18 -16.50 10.17 6.81
C ALA A 18 -16.89 8.76 6.36
N VAL A 19 -18.16 8.36 6.58
CA VAL A 19 -18.68 7.02 6.30
C VAL A 19 -19.69 6.96 5.15
N ALA A 20 -20.09 8.14 4.62
CA ALA A 20 -21.01 8.24 3.49
C ALA A 20 -20.26 8.16 2.15
N GLY A 21 -20.93 7.75 1.08
CA GLY A 21 -20.42 7.82 -0.29
C GLY A 21 -19.45 6.69 -0.64
N LEU A 22 -19.73 5.43 -0.27
CA LEU A 22 -18.88 4.29 -0.60
C LEU A 22 -18.73 4.09 -2.11
N ARG A 23 -19.80 4.20 -2.87
CA ARG A 23 -19.76 3.99 -4.34
C ARG A 23 -19.55 5.27 -5.12
N ASN A 24 -20.12 6.37 -4.66
CA ASN A 24 -20.03 7.67 -5.32
C ASN A 24 -20.26 8.80 -4.30
N ALA A 25 -20.17 10.05 -4.74
CA ALA A 25 -20.33 11.21 -3.88
C ALA A 25 -21.80 11.64 -3.68
N ALA A 26 -22.78 11.00 -4.32
CA ALA A 26 -24.17 11.46 -4.28
C ALA A 26 -24.79 11.40 -2.88
N GLU A 27 -24.42 10.40 -2.09
CA GLU A 27 -24.88 10.27 -0.69
C GLU A 27 -24.33 11.41 0.18
N ASP A 28 -23.07 11.80 -0.03
CA ASP A 28 -22.45 12.94 0.66
C ASP A 28 -23.13 14.25 0.25
N GLU A 29 -23.37 14.45 -1.04
CA GLU A 29 -24.08 15.63 -1.54
C GLU A 29 -25.51 15.73 -1.00
N LEU A 30 -26.20 14.59 -0.92
CA LEU A 30 -27.55 14.53 -0.33
C LEU A 30 -27.50 14.89 1.15
N LEU A 31 -26.57 14.34 1.90
CA LEU A 31 -26.41 14.63 3.33
C LEU A 31 -26.15 16.12 3.56
N ARG A 32 -25.27 16.75 2.79
CA ARG A 32 -25.00 18.20 2.86
C ARG A 32 -26.21 19.05 2.53
N LYS A 33 -27.12 18.59 1.65
CA LYS A 33 -28.35 19.28 1.31
C LYS A 33 -29.45 19.15 2.38
N LEU A 34 -29.41 18.06 3.16
CA LEU A 34 -30.40 17.79 4.22
C LEU A 34 -30.12 18.54 5.52
N VAL A 35 -28.91 19.00 5.74
CA VAL A 35 -28.52 19.74 6.95
C VAL A 35 -28.30 21.22 6.62
N ASN A 36 -28.88 22.11 7.46
CA ASN A 36 -28.73 23.55 7.30
C ASN A 36 -27.50 24.12 8.02
N THR A 37 -26.75 23.27 8.72
CA THR A 37 -25.60 23.63 9.52
C THR A 37 -24.32 23.14 8.80
N PRO A 38 -23.21 23.89 8.83
CA PRO A 38 -21.96 23.44 8.23
C PRO A 38 -21.55 22.02 8.69
N LEU A 39 -21.34 21.12 7.73
CA LEU A 39 -21.00 19.74 7.95
C LEU A 39 -19.51 19.51 7.66
N TYR A 40 -18.77 19.09 8.66
CA TYR A 40 -17.35 18.73 8.57
C TYR A 40 -17.16 17.23 8.80
N TYR A 41 -16.27 16.63 8.03
CA TYR A 41 -15.97 15.20 8.17
C TYR A 41 -14.74 14.95 9.01
N VAL A 42 -14.89 13.98 9.91
CA VAL A 42 -13.77 13.43 10.69
C VAL A 42 -13.37 12.09 10.05
N THR A 43 -12.09 11.93 9.75
CA THR A 43 -11.57 10.71 9.18
C THR A 43 -11.71 9.56 10.18
N PRO A 44 -12.40 8.46 9.84
CA PRO A 44 -12.49 7.28 10.69
C PRO A 44 -11.17 6.50 10.68
N MET A 45 -11.03 5.58 11.63
CA MET A 45 -9.92 4.62 11.61
C MET A 45 -9.98 3.72 10.37
N PRO A 46 -8.81 3.23 9.88
CA PRO A 46 -8.78 2.26 8.78
C PRO A 46 -9.61 0.99 9.09
N PRO A 47 -10.29 0.44 8.06
CA PRO A 47 -10.39 0.90 6.68
C PRO A 47 -11.37 2.08 6.54
N SER A 48 -10.92 3.18 5.93
CA SER A 48 -11.79 4.33 5.67
C SER A 48 -12.66 4.09 4.43
N VAL A 49 -13.90 4.58 4.46
CA VAL A 49 -14.83 4.49 3.30
C VAL A 49 -14.22 5.12 2.05
N MET A 50 -13.55 6.26 2.21
CA MET A 50 -12.89 6.95 1.10
C MET A 50 -11.75 6.10 0.51
N GLY A 51 -10.94 5.46 1.36
CA GLY A 51 -9.87 4.55 0.91
C GLY A 51 -10.42 3.32 0.19
N VAL A 52 -11.48 2.71 0.73
CA VAL A 52 -12.16 1.58 0.07
C VAL A 52 -12.72 1.99 -1.29
N ARG A 53 -13.36 3.17 -1.41
CA ARG A 53 -13.87 3.68 -2.68
C ARG A 53 -12.76 3.85 -3.72
N VAL A 54 -11.63 4.46 -3.35
CA VAL A 54 -10.48 4.61 -4.26
C VAL A 54 -9.98 3.25 -4.72
N ALA A 55 -9.81 2.30 -3.81
CA ALA A 55 -9.38 0.95 -4.15
C ALA A 55 -10.36 0.25 -5.12
N MET A 56 -11.67 0.35 -4.87
CA MET A 56 -12.70 -0.20 -5.76
C MET A 56 -12.64 0.41 -7.17
N LEU A 57 -12.56 1.73 -7.28
CA LEU A 57 -12.50 2.43 -8.57
C LEU A 57 -11.21 2.08 -9.35
N LEU A 58 -10.07 1.99 -8.67
CA LEU A 58 -8.82 1.56 -9.30
C LEU A 58 -8.91 0.11 -9.79
N MET A 59 -9.52 -0.79 -8.99
CA MET A 59 -9.71 -2.17 -9.38
C MET A 59 -10.69 -2.34 -10.55
N GLU A 60 -11.79 -1.59 -10.56
CA GLU A 60 -12.73 -1.56 -11.69
C GLU A 60 -12.04 -1.08 -12.98
N ASN A 61 -11.24 -0.01 -12.88
CA ASN A 61 -10.46 0.49 -14.02
C ASN A 61 -9.44 -0.55 -14.49
N PHE A 62 -8.71 -1.20 -13.58
CA PHE A 62 -7.76 -2.26 -13.90
C PHE A 62 -8.44 -3.40 -14.69
N LYS A 63 -9.58 -3.90 -14.19
CA LYS A 63 -10.34 -4.97 -14.83
C LYS A 63 -10.93 -4.55 -16.20
N SER A 64 -11.43 -3.32 -16.31
CA SER A 64 -11.96 -2.80 -17.59
C SER A 64 -10.90 -2.66 -18.68
N ASN A 65 -9.64 -2.52 -18.27
CA ASN A 65 -8.47 -2.52 -19.18
C ASN A 65 -7.85 -3.92 -19.39
N GLY A 66 -8.55 -4.99 -19.03
CA GLY A 66 -8.11 -6.38 -19.25
C GLY A 66 -7.23 -6.95 -18.14
N GLY A 67 -7.09 -6.26 -17.01
CA GLY A 67 -6.36 -6.77 -15.86
C GLY A 67 -7.05 -7.96 -15.22
N ILE A 68 -6.27 -8.95 -14.78
CA ILE A 68 -6.75 -10.17 -14.12
C ILE A 68 -6.37 -10.12 -12.64
N GLU A 69 -7.36 -10.27 -11.77
CA GLU A 69 -7.18 -10.37 -10.33
C GLU A 69 -7.32 -11.82 -9.89
N LEU A 70 -6.28 -12.37 -9.27
CA LEU A 70 -6.31 -13.69 -8.65
C LEU A 70 -6.65 -13.53 -7.17
N VAL A 71 -7.93 -13.48 -6.86
CA VAL A 71 -8.44 -13.28 -5.49
C VAL A 71 -8.03 -14.45 -4.59
N SER A 72 -7.67 -14.14 -3.35
CA SER A 72 -7.25 -15.12 -2.33
C SER A 72 -6.03 -15.96 -2.71
N ASN A 73 -5.26 -15.54 -3.69
CA ASN A 73 -4.05 -16.22 -4.13
C ASN A 73 -2.81 -15.45 -3.67
N LYS A 74 -1.97 -16.09 -2.89
CA LYS A 74 -0.75 -15.50 -2.36
C LYS A 74 0.47 -16.01 -3.11
N ILE A 75 1.32 -15.10 -3.55
CA ILE A 75 2.65 -15.46 -4.06
C ILE A 75 3.50 -15.89 -2.86
N ASN A 76 4.04 -17.10 -2.92
CA ASN A 76 4.83 -17.74 -1.86
C ASN A 76 6.30 -17.93 -2.21
N GLY A 77 6.70 -17.63 -3.46
CA GLY A 77 8.09 -17.73 -3.87
C GLY A 77 8.28 -17.47 -5.35
N GLY A 78 9.49 -17.72 -5.81
CA GLY A 78 9.88 -17.60 -7.21
C GLY A 78 11.35 -17.96 -7.40
N VAL A 79 11.78 -17.96 -8.66
CA VAL A 79 13.16 -18.27 -9.03
C VAL A 79 13.77 -17.08 -9.76
N ILE A 80 14.95 -16.66 -9.29
CA ILE A 80 15.78 -15.65 -9.94
C ILE A 80 17.06 -16.36 -10.44
N GLU A 81 17.28 -16.29 -11.74
CA GLU A 81 18.50 -16.80 -12.39
C GLU A 81 19.03 -15.74 -13.37
N ASN A 82 20.34 -15.63 -13.47
CA ASN A 82 20.99 -14.64 -14.34
C ASN A 82 20.48 -13.20 -14.11
N ASN A 83 20.22 -12.84 -12.85
CA ASN A 83 19.66 -11.55 -12.43
C ASN A 83 18.29 -11.21 -13.02
N ALA A 84 17.48 -12.20 -13.33
CA ALA A 84 16.10 -12.04 -13.81
C ALA A 84 15.17 -13.05 -13.16
N VAL A 85 13.94 -12.62 -12.83
CA VAL A 85 12.88 -13.51 -12.36
C VAL A 85 12.47 -14.41 -13.51
N GLN A 86 12.52 -15.73 -13.31
CA GLN A 86 12.12 -16.73 -14.28
C GLN A 86 10.64 -17.07 -14.17
N TYR A 87 10.14 -17.17 -12.95
CA TYR A 87 8.73 -17.39 -12.62
C TYR A 87 8.47 -17.12 -11.14
N LEU A 88 7.21 -16.93 -10.82
CA LEU A 88 6.70 -16.91 -9.44
C LEU A 88 5.82 -18.15 -9.19
N THR A 89 5.67 -18.51 -7.92
CA THR A 89 4.80 -19.58 -7.43
C THR A 89 3.76 -19.03 -6.48
N SER A 90 2.61 -19.70 -6.38
CA SER A 90 1.50 -19.24 -5.55
C SER A 90 0.80 -20.39 -4.82
N ASP A 91 0.08 -20.07 -3.75
CA ASP A 91 -0.51 -21.07 -2.86
C ASP A 91 -1.61 -21.90 -3.54
N HIS A 92 -2.46 -21.26 -4.36
CA HIS A 92 -3.62 -21.91 -4.95
C HIS A 92 -3.37 -22.45 -6.38
N LEU A 93 -2.18 -22.19 -6.91
CA LEU A 93 -1.74 -22.70 -8.22
C LEU A 93 -0.34 -23.33 -8.07
N PRO A 94 -0.20 -24.39 -7.24
CA PRO A 94 1.11 -24.94 -6.89
C PRO A 94 1.85 -25.56 -8.10
N ASP A 95 1.13 -26.05 -9.08
CA ASP A 95 1.70 -26.66 -10.29
C ASP A 95 1.95 -25.64 -11.41
N GLU A 96 1.46 -24.40 -11.24
CA GLU A 96 1.58 -23.35 -12.24
C GLU A 96 2.80 -22.44 -11.97
N LYS A 97 3.58 -22.22 -13.00
CA LYS A 97 4.67 -21.24 -12.99
C LYS A 97 4.18 -19.95 -13.62
N LEU A 98 3.99 -18.93 -12.78
CA LEU A 98 3.54 -17.61 -13.24
C LEU A 98 4.71 -16.88 -13.91
N LYS A 99 4.66 -16.80 -15.24
CA LYS A 99 5.70 -16.18 -16.07
C LYS A 99 5.21 -14.86 -16.66
N ALA A 100 6.10 -13.87 -16.67
CA ALA A 100 5.85 -12.55 -17.26
C ALA A 100 7.17 -11.96 -17.81
N ASN A 101 7.07 -10.97 -18.67
CA ASN A 101 8.22 -10.20 -19.12
C ASN A 101 8.73 -9.26 -18.02
N ASN A 102 7.81 -8.67 -17.26
CA ASN A 102 8.10 -7.77 -16.14
C ASN A 102 7.31 -8.18 -14.90
N TYR A 103 7.92 -8.01 -13.74
CA TYR A 103 7.32 -8.28 -12.43
C TYR A 103 7.33 -7.00 -11.61
N ILE A 104 6.26 -6.75 -10.85
CA ILE A 104 6.16 -5.57 -10.00
C ILE A 104 5.89 -6.03 -8.56
N LEU A 105 6.80 -5.70 -7.65
CA LEU A 105 6.65 -5.92 -6.21
C LEU A 105 5.92 -4.72 -5.62
N ALA A 106 4.66 -4.92 -5.25
CA ALA A 106 3.80 -3.90 -4.62
C ALA A 106 3.21 -4.42 -3.30
N THR A 107 4.00 -5.19 -2.56
CA THR A 107 3.56 -5.95 -1.37
C THR A 107 3.42 -5.09 -0.12
N GLY A 108 3.91 -3.85 -0.19
CA GLY A 108 3.86 -2.92 0.92
C GLY A 108 4.91 -3.19 2.01
N SER A 109 4.77 -2.54 3.15
CA SER A 109 5.71 -2.61 4.27
C SER A 109 5.36 -3.75 5.26
N PHE A 110 5.81 -3.63 6.51
CA PHE A 110 5.50 -4.57 7.59
C PHE A 110 3.99 -4.76 7.82
N MET A 111 3.19 -3.70 7.72
CA MET A 111 1.74 -3.75 7.96
C MET A 111 1.01 -4.68 6.99
N SER A 112 1.46 -4.75 5.75
CA SER A 112 0.91 -5.62 4.70
C SER A 112 1.72 -6.90 4.49
N GLN A 113 2.70 -7.15 5.36
CA GLN A 113 3.60 -8.31 5.31
C GLN A 113 4.51 -8.38 4.06
N GLY A 114 4.72 -7.26 3.38
CA GLY A 114 5.70 -7.13 2.30
C GLY A 114 7.15 -7.16 2.82
N LEU A 115 7.32 -6.77 4.08
CA LEU A 115 8.53 -6.99 4.87
C LEU A 115 8.18 -7.80 6.11
N LYS A 116 9.10 -8.62 6.55
CA LYS A 116 9.02 -9.39 7.79
C LYS A 116 10.31 -9.24 8.58
N SER A 117 10.22 -9.49 9.89
CA SER A 117 11.40 -9.62 10.74
C SER A 117 11.32 -10.91 11.56
N ASP A 118 12.44 -11.50 11.79
CA ASP A 118 12.67 -12.45 12.87
C ASP A 118 13.43 -11.77 14.03
N TYR A 119 14.11 -12.54 14.84
CA TYR A 119 14.86 -11.97 15.95
C TYR A 119 16.14 -11.25 15.50
N GLU A 120 16.71 -11.61 14.36
CA GLU A 120 18.03 -11.18 13.91
C GLU A 120 18.00 -10.32 12.64
N HIS A 121 16.97 -10.52 11.76
CA HIS A 121 16.95 -9.94 10.44
C HIS A 121 15.60 -9.35 10.06
N VAL A 122 15.65 -8.33 9.21
CA VAL A 122 14.50 -7.85 8.43
C VAL A 122 14.68 -8.36 6.99
N PHE A 123 13.64 -8.91 6.39
CA PHE A 123 13.73 -9.54 5.09
C PHE A 123 12.45 -9.38 4.23
N GLU A 124 12.62 -9.46 2.93
CA GLU A 124 11.53 -9.58 1.95
C GLU A 124 11.18 -11.08 1.80
N PRO A 125 9.92 -11.48 2.09
CA PRO A 125 9.60 -12.90 2.32
C PRO A 125 9.37 -13.74 1.06
N ILE A 126 9.33 -13.17 -0.15
CA ILE A 126 8.95 -13.88 -1.37
C ILE A 126 10.19 -14.34 -2.15
N LEU A 127 11.09 -13.41 -2.42
CA LEU A 127 12.27 -13.64 -3.25
C LEU A 127 13.58 -13.46 -2.49
N ASN A 128 13.50 -13.07 -1.21
CA ASN A 128 14.64 -12.75 -0.37
C ASN A 128 15.55 -11.69 -1.03
N LEU A 129 14.92 -10.58 -1.45
CA LEU A 129 15.59 -9.42 -2.02
C LEU A 129 16.39 -8.69 -0.93
N ASP A 130 17.36 -7.89 -1.35
CA ASP A 130 18.14 -7.09 -0.43
C ASP A 130 17.27 -6.04 0.25
N VAL A 131 17.30 -5.98 1.58
CA VAL A 131 16.56 -5.04 2.39
C VAL A 131 17.53 -4.12 3.12
N HIS A 132 17.29 -2.83 3.02
CA HIS A 132 18.00 -1.85 3.84
C HIS A 132 17.38 -1.84 5.25
N ALA A 133 18.11 -2.36 6.22
CA ALA A 133 17.76 -2.37 7.63
C ALA A 133 19.02 -2.41 8.48
N SER A 134 18.98 -1.89 9.71
CA SER A 134 20.11 -2.07 10.64
C SER A 134 20.27 -3.54 11.00
N THR A 135 21.51 -4.00 11.04
CA THR A 135 21.87 -5.31 11.57
C THR A 135 21.86 -5.36 13.10
N ASN A 136 21.87 -4.20 13.75
CA ASN A 136 21.73 -4.08 15.19
C ASN A 136 20.25 -3.92 15.55
N ARG A 137 19.69 -4.92 16.24
CA ARG A 137 18.29 -4.93 16.64
C ARG A 137 17.92 -3.75 17.56
N ASP A 138 18.83 -3.28 18.40
CA ASP A 138 18.57 -2.18 19.33
C ASP A 138 18.35 -0.85 18.61
N GLU A 139 18.74 -0.76 17.34
CA GLU A 139 18.53 0.40 16.48
C GLU A 139 17.23 0.35 15.67
N TRP A 140 16.41 -0.70 15.83
CA TRP A 140 15.18 -0.82 15.04
C TRP A 140 14.05 0.05 15.55
N ILE A 141 14.02 0.30 16.84
CA ILE A 141 12.96 1.06 17.52
C ILE A 141 13.55 2.09 18.46
N GLU A 142 12.85 3.20 18.64
CA GLU A 142 13.06 4.14 19.73
C GLU A 142 12.16 3.79 20.92
N GLU A 143 12.63 4.08 22.13
CA GLU A 143 11.90 3.77 23.37
C GLU A 143 10.57 4.52 23.45
N ALA A 144 10.54 5.77 23.02
CA ALA A 144 9.33 6.58 22.99
C ALA A 144 8.54 6.33 21.70
N VAL A 145 7.30 5.83 21.83
CA VAL A 145 6.43 5.42 20.72
C VAL A 145 6.19 6.52 19.69
N PHE A 146 6.16 7.79 20.12
CA PHE A 146 5.91 8.93 19.24
C PHE A 146 7.16 9.49 18.57
N GLU A 147 8.33 8.98 18.92
CA GLU A 147 9.57 9.33 18.22
C GLU A 147 9.59 8.75 16.79
N ALA A 148 10.53 9.24 15.99
CA ALA A 148 10.70 8.74 14.62
C ALA A 148 11.30 7.32 14.67
N GLN A 149 10.47 6.33 14.46
CA GLN A 149 10.85 4.92 14.53
C GLN A 149 11.74 4.53 13.35
N PRO A 150 12.97 4.05 13.56
CA PRO A 150 13.90 3.73 12.46
C PRO A 150 13.37 2.66 11.50
N TYR A 151 12.70 1.62 12.02
CA TYR A 151 12.16 0.54 11.18
C TYR A 151 11.16 1.02 10.11
N MET A 152 10.55 2.21 10.29
CA MET A 152 9.64 2.79 9.31
C MET A 152 10.32 3.18 7.98
N HIS A 153 11.66 3.31 7.99
CA HIS A 153 12.46 3.60 6.80
C HIS A 153 13.04 2.34 6.14
N TYR A 154 12.83 1.17 6.76
CA TYR A 154 13.33 -0.08 6.19
C TYR A 154 12.51 -0.50 4.99
N GLY A 155 13.19 -1.03 3.98
CA GLY A 155 12.55 -1.41 2.74
C GLY A 155 13.51 -2.15 1.81
N VAL A 156 12.95 -2.57 0.69
CA VAL A 156 13.71 -3.23 -0.37
C VAL A 156 14.64 -2.21 -1.03
N ALA A 157 15.92 -2.55 -1.12
CA ALA A 157 16.94 -1.76 -1.79
C ALA A 157 16.73 -1.81 -3.31
N THR A 158 16.75 -0.65 -3.96
CA THR A 158 16.56 -0.54 -5.42
C THR A 158 17.60 0.36 -6.07
N ASP A 159 17.76 0.22 -7.39
CA ASP A 159 18.45 1.20 -8.19
C ASP A 159 17.54 2.44 -8.48
N LYS A 160 18.06 3.40 -9.24
CA LYS A 160 17.33 4.63 -9.60
C LYS A 160 16.12 4.39 -10.52
N ALA A 161 16.03 3.25 -11.16
CA ALA A 161 14.93 2.84 -12.04
C ALA A 161 13.91 1.95 -11.29
N PHE A 162 14.04 1.80 -9.97
CA PHE A 162 13.22 0.96 -9.11
C PHE A 162 13.40 -0.55 -9.30
N HIS A 163 14.49 -1.00 -9.93
CA HIS A 163 14.83 -2.41 -9.95
C HIS A 163 15.37 -2.84 -8.59
N PRO A 164 14.80 -3.89 -7.95
CA PRO A 164 15.30 -4.37 -6.67
C PRO A 164 16.65 -5.07 -6.83
N LEU A 165 17.38 -5.09 -5.73
CA LEU A 165 18.66 -5.78 -5.63
C LEU A 165 18.49 -7.18 -5.01
N LYS A 166 19.33 -8.12 -5.43
CA LYS A 166 19.52 -9.41 -4.79
C LYS A 166 20.99 -9.73 -4.73
N ASN A 167 21.54 -9.89 -3.52
CA ASN A 167 22.99 -10.08 -3.29
C ASN A 167 23.84 -8.98 -3.97
N GLY A 168 23.40 -7.73 -3.88
CA GLY A 168 24.04 -6.57 -4.49
C GLY A 168 23.92 -6.46 -6.01
N LYS A 169 23.13 -7.33 -6.66
CA LYS A 169 22.93 -7.33 -8.11
C LYS A 169 21.51 -6.92 -8.47
N VAL A 170 21.39 -6.09 -9.47
CA VAL A 170 20.07 -5.60 -9.98
C VAL A 170 19.29 -6.75 -10.60
N VAL A 171 18.01 -6.91 -10.24
CA VAL A 171 17.08 -7.85 -10.86
C VAL A 171 16.38 -7.14 -12.00
N THR A 172 16.80 -7.41 -13.24
CA THR A 172 16.59 -6.56 -14.42
C THR A 172 15.15 -6.52 -14.96
N ASN A 173 14.34 -7.53 -14.69
CA ASN A 173 12.95 -7.63 -15.14
C ASN A 173 11.94 -7.50 -13.98
N MET A 174 12.38 -6.93 -12.86
CA MET A 174 11.54 -6.70 -11.70
C MET A 174 11.63 -5.24 -11.25
N TYR A 175 10.54 -4.72 -10.73
CA TYR A 175 10.43 -3.37 -10.18
C TYR A 175 9.79 -3.45 -8.81
N ALA A 176 10.14 -2.54 -7.91
CA ALA A 176 9.50 -2.38 -6.61
C ALA A 176 8.81 -1.00 -6.53
N VAL A 177 7.60 -0.93 -5.96
CA VAL A 177 6.81 0.30 -5.88
C VAL A 177 6.07 0.44 -4.55
N GLY A 178 5.80 1.67 -4.15
CA GLY A 178 5.03 1.98 -2.95
C GLY A 178 5.81 1.75 -1.66
N SER A 179 5.10 1.40 -0.60
CA SER A 179 5.66 1.34 0.76
C SER A 179 6.57 0.15 1.05
N VAL A 180 6.88 -0.69 0.06
CA VAL A 180 7.95 -1.70 0.17
C VAL A 180 9.34 -1.09 -0.01
N LEU A 181 9.42 0.11 -0.59
CA LEU A 181 10.67 0.81 -0.86
C LEU A 181 11.31 1.34 0.42
N GLU A 182 12.64 1.34 0.46
CA GLU A 182 13.42 1.93 1.55
C GLU A 182 13.33 3.46 1.61
N GLY A 183 13.71 4.04 2.77
CA GLY A 183 13.94 5.47 2.92
C GLY A 183 12.69 6.32 3.11
N HIS A 184 11.50 5.71 3.19
CA HIS A 184 10.24 6.43 3.25
C HIS A 184 9.39 6.05 4.47
N ASN A 185 9.05 7.05 5.30
CA ASN A 185 8.16 6.88 6.43
C ASN A 185 6.76 7.42 6.11
N HIS A 186 5.94 6.58 5.49
CA HIS A 186 4.60 6.91 5.03
C HIS A 186 3.61 7.29 6.15
N ILE A 187 3.88 6.90 7.39
CA ILE A 187 3.02 7.24 8.54
C ILE A 187 3.32 8.67 8.99
N LYS A 188 4.59 9.01 9.21
CA LYS A 188 4.99 10.34 9.69
C LYS A 188 4.76 11.42 8.63
N GLN A 189 4.98 11.10 7.36
CA GLN A 189 4.84 12.03 6.24
C GLN A 189 3.40 12.11 5.71
N ALA A 190 2.54 11.13 6.06
CA ALA A 190 1.15 11.04 5.64
C ALA A 190 0.95 11.06 4.11
N ASP A 191 1.94 10.59 3.36
CA ASP A 191 2.02 10.69 1.89
C ASP A 191 2.06 9.33 1.17
N GLY A 192 1.82 8.22 1.89
CA GLY A 192 1.91 6.86 1.36
C GLY A 192 1.11 6.62 0.07
N THR A 193 -0.07 7.23 -0.06
CA THR A 193 -0.85 7.17 -1.30
C THR A 193 -0.13 7.88 -2.46
N GLY A 194 0.45 9.05 -2.21
CA GLY A 194 1.22 9.80 -3.18
C GLY A 194 2.44 9.02 -3.66
N VAL A 195 3.22 8.47 -2.76
CA VAL A 195 4.38 7.63 -3.06
C VAL A 195 3.98 6.41 -3.88
N SER A 196 2.91 5.71 -3.48
CA SER A 196 2.43 4.53 -4.21
C SER A 196 2.04 4.87 -5.66
N LEU A 197 1.31 5.97 -5.88
CA LEU A 197 0.89 6.39 -7.21
C LEU A 197 2.06 6.89 -8.06
N LEU A 198 2.96 7.70 -7.51
CA LEU A 198 4.07 8.27 -8.25
C LEU A 198 5.11 7.21 -8.63
N THR A 199 5.45 6.29 -7.73
CA THR A 199 6.38 5.19 -8.04
C THR A 199 5.79 4.22 -9.05
N ALA A 200 4.50 3.88 -8.95
CA ALA A 200 3.81 3.06 -9.93
C ALA A 200 3.78 3.72 -11.32
N LEU A 201 3.49 5.04 -11.38
CA LEU A 201 3.51 5.79 -12.63
C LEU A 201 4.91 5.85 -13.25
N GLN A 202 5.94 6.04 -12.44
CA GLN A 202 7.33 6.08 -12.91
C GLN A 202 7.74 4.72 -13.47
N VAL A 203 7.46 3.64 -12.77
CA VAL A 203 7.74 2.26 -13.24
C VAL A 203 6.96 1.94 -14.51
N ALA A 204 5.68 2.33 -14.60
CA ALA A 204 4.92 2.15 -15.84
C ALA A 204 5.57 2.86 -17.04
N LYS A 205 6.11 4.06 -16.84
CA LYS A 205 6.86 4.78 -17.90
C LYS A 205 8.17 4.08 -18.27
N GLU A 206 8.86 3.46 -17.33
CA GLU A 206 10.08 2.69 -17.62
C GLU A 206 9.76 1.43 -18.45
N ILE A 207 8.70 0.70 -18.10
CA ILE A 207 8.29 -0.52 -18.80
C ILE A 207 7.80 -0.23 -20.23
N LEU A 208 7.26 0.96 -20.49
CA LEU A 208 6.71 1.35 -21.80
C LEU A 208 7.73 2.01 -22.74
N LYS A 209 9.00 2.19 -22.33
CA LYS A 209 10.09 2.65 -23.19
C LYS A 209 10.54 1.56 -24.14
#